data_ef08aa412cad1c7c6dda61adb19ffae6
#
_entry.id   ef08aa412cad1c7c6dda61adb19ffae6
#
_cell.length_a   1.000
_cell.length_b   1.000
_cell.length_c   1.000
_cell.angle_alpha   90.00
_cell.angle_beta   90.00
_cell.angle_gamma   90.00
#
_symmetry.space_group_name_H-M   'P 1'
#
loop_
_entity.id
_entity.type
_entity.pdbx_description
1 polymer ?
#
loop_
_entity_poly.entity_id
_entity_poly.type
_entity_poly.pdbx_seq_one_letter_code
_entity_poly.pdbx_strand_id
1 'polypeptide(L)'
;PLYSSAASDVYKRQPPGIAISEQDIQVELDKRRPGSNAFTTQRSEKDKVQILSGIFEGKTTGTPIGMIIFNEDQKSEDYDNLKDVFRPSHADYTYLKKYGLRDHRGSGRASARETVMRVAAGAIAKKYLKDHLAVEITGYVEQVGEIIADQIDLKEINNNAFFFPDKTKLKSLEDLIASLREAGDSVGAKIKINVNNVPAGLGEPVFDKLDADLAHGLMSINAVKGVELGLGFDVVSKKGSEHRDEIDRDGFAS
;
A
#
# COMPACT_ATOMS: atom_id res chain seq x y z
N PRO A 1 23.47 15.17 7.19
CA PRO A 1 22.09 15.58 7.07
C PRO A 1 21.16 14.41 7.07
N LEU A 2 20.48 14.29 8.15
CA LEU A 2 19.76 13.11 8.63
C LEU A 2 18.31 13.06 8.17
N TYR A 3 17.88 13.90 7.18
CA TYR A 3 16.45 14.14 6.97
C TYR A 3 15.91 13.81 5.58
N SER A 4 16.69 13.19 4.71
CA SER A 4 16.22 12.97 3.34
C SER A 4 15.12 11.89 3.19
N SER A 5 14.77 11.20 4.26
CA SER A 5 13.75 10.14 4.21
C SER A 5 13.06 9.83 5.53
N ALA A 6 13.14 10.70 6.53
CA ALA A 6 12.20 10.63 7.62
C ALA A 6 10.83 11.01 7.04
N ALA A 7 9.98 10.02 6.83
CA ALA A 7 8.63 10.29 6.44
C ALA A 7 7.87 10.73 7.70
N SER A 8 7.35 11.95 7.70
CA SER A 8 6.44 12.43 8.72
C SER A 8 5.07 12.61 8.10
N ASP A 9 4.04 12.09 8.71
CA ASP A 9 2.68 12.36 8.33
C ASP A 9 1.89 12.90 9.53
N VAL A 10 0.94 13.78 9.23
CA VAL A 10 0.05 14.34 10.21
C VAL A 10 -1.35 13.86 9.86
N TYR A 11 -1.82 12.85 10.57
CA TYR A 11 -3.18 12.36 10.41
C TYR A 11 -4.17 13.35 11.04
N LYS A 12 -4.89 14.08 10.21
CA LYS A 12 -5.86 15.09 10.62
C LYS A 12 -7.26 14.48 10.72
N ARG A 13 -8.02 14.87 11.76
CA ARG A 13 -9.45 14.59 11.93
C ARG A 13 -9.82 13.15 12.31
N GLN A 14 -8.99 12.45 13.07
CA GLN A 14 -9.42 11.23 13.73
C GLN A 14 -10.29 11.57 14.95
N PRO A 15 -11.29 10.73 15.29
CA PRO A 15 -12.04 10.89 16.53
C PRO A 15 -11.13 10.76 17.76
N PRO A 16 -11.42 11.46 18.87
CA PRO A 16 -10.76 11.22 20.15
C PRO A 16 -11.19 9.88 20.74
N GLY A 17 -10.35 9.31 21.62
CA GLY A 17 -10.68 8.12 22.41
C GLY A 17 -10.39 6.78 21.74
N ILE A 18 -9.84 6.75 20.53
CA ILE A 18 -9.41 5.51 19.88
C ILE A 18 -8.16 5.00 20.62
N ALA A 19 -8.22 3.76 21.12
CA ALA A 19 -7.06 3.10 21.72
C ALA A 19 -6.03 2.79 20.61
N ILE A 20 -4.81 3.33 20.73
CA ILE A 20 -3.75 3.15 19.74
C ILE A 20 -2.37 3.21 20.40
N SER A 21 -1.48 2.34 19.96
CA SER A 21 -0.09 2.30 20.37
C SER A 21 0.83 2.19 19.17
N GLU A 22 2.13 2.44 19.37
CA GLU A 22 3.16 2.19 18.35
C GLU A 22 3.17 0.72 17.89
N GLN A 23 2.85 -0.21 18.79
CA GLN A 23 2.79 -1.64 18.47
C GLN A 23 1.65 -1.98 17.50
N ASP A 24 0.49 -1.33 17.61
CA ASP A 24 -0.64 -1.51 16.68
C ASP A 24 -0.22 -1.12 15.24
N ILE A 25 0.58 -0.06 15.12
CA ILE A 25 1.10 0.42 13.83
C ILE A 25 2.24 -0.48 13.34
N GLN A 26 3.13 -0.90 14.25
CA GLN A 26 4.31 -1.70 13.92
C GLN A 26 3.95 -3.03 13.28
N VAL A 27 2.87 -3.69 13.71
CA VAL A 27 2.38 -4.94 13.11
C VAL A 27 2.12 -4.80 11.61
N GLU A 28 1.56 -3.69 11.16
CA GLU A 28 1.33 -3.45 9.74
C GLU A 28 2.63 -3.03 9.01
N LEU A 29 3.51 -2.29 9.67
CA LEU A 29 4.82 -1.91 9.12
C LEU A 29 5.73 -3.13 8.91
N ASP A 30 5.71 -4.09 9.83
CA ASP A 30 6.51 -5.31 9.74
C ASP A 30 6.16 -6.16 8.51
N LYS A 31 4.91 -6.15 8.06
CA LYS A 31 4.48 -6.83 6.83
C LYS A 31 5.12 -6.23 5.55
N ARG A 32 5.35 -4.91 5.53
CA ARG A 32 5.96 -4.22 4.37
C ARG A 32 7.47 -4.10 4.45
N ARG A 33 8.07 -4.37 5.59
CA ARG A 33 9.49 -4.12 5.87
C ARG A 33 10.40 -4.73 4.81
N PRO A 34 11.35 -3.95 4.23
CA PRO A 34 12.34 -4.48 3.31
C PRO A 34 13.29 -5.45 4.03
N GLY A 35 13.83 -6.43 3.31
CA GLY A 35 14.72 -7.44 3.88
C GLY A 35 14.03 -8.51 4.72
N SER A 36 12.69 -8.59 4.68
CA SER A 36 11.91 -9.58 5.44
C SER A 36 12.04 -11.02 4.91
N ASN A 37 12.43 -11.18 3.64
CA ASN A 37 12.63 -12.48 3.01
C ASN A 37 13.65 -12.41 1.86
N ALA A 38 14.03 -13.57 1.31
CA ALA A 38 15.04 -13.70 0.24
C ALA A 38 14.63 -13.04 -1.10
N PHE A 39 13.34 -12.75 -1.30
CA PHE A 39 12.79 -12.19 -2.54
C PHE A 39 12.62 -10.68 -2.49
N THR A 40 12.81 -10.05 -1.33
CA THR A 40 12.80 -8.60 -1.18
C THR A 40 14.18 -7.99 -1.37
N THR A 41 14.27 -6.65 -1.33
CA THR A 41 15.56 -5.94 -1.37
C THR A 41 16.49 -6.38 -0.24
N GLN A 42 17.80 -6.31 -0.48
CA GLN A 42 18.81 -6.61 0.55
C GLN A 42 18.94 -5.54 1.64
N ARG A 43 18.27 -4.38 1.49
CA ARG A 43 18.24 -3.35 2.52
C ARG A 43 17.54 -3.87 3.76
N SER A 44 18.13 -3.61 4.92
CA SER A 44 17.57 -3.98 6.21
C SER A 44 17.14 -2.72 6.96
N GLU A 45 15.84 -2.46 6.98
CA GLU A 45 15.25 -1.35 7.72
C GLU A 45 14.35 -1.91 8.81
N LYS A 46 14.42 -1.35 10.01
CA LYS A 46 13.52 -1.77 11.09
C LYS A 46 12.15 -1.14 10.99
N ASP A 47 12.02 -0.05 10.24
CA ASP A 47 10.79 0.73 10.06
C ASP A 47 10.08 1.04 11.39
N LYS A 48 10.88 1.32 12.43
CA LYS A 48 10.37 1.56 13.78
C LYS A 48 9.65 2.90 13.83
N VAL A 49 8.34 2.86 14.06
CA VAL A 49 7.53 4.06 14.21
C VAL A 49 7.71 4.68 15.60
N GLN A 50 7.69 6.00 15.65
CA GLN A 50 7.58 6.79 16.88
C GLN A 50 6.41 7.75 16.73
N ILE A 51 5.52 7.78 17.71
CA ILE A 51 4.41 8.72 17.80
C ILE A 51 4.89 9.96 18.57
N LEU A 52 4.79 11.13 17.95
CA LEU A 52 5.29 12.38 18.49
C LEU A 52 4.19 13.25 19.12
N SER A 53 2.93 13.08 18.67
CA SER A 53 1.79 13.88 19.14
C SER A 53 0.47 13.19 18.87
N GLY A 54 -0.62 13.74 19.41
CA GLY A 54 -1.99 13.31 19.13
C GLY A 54 -2.47 12.12 19.95
N ILE A 55 -1.65 11.58 20.84
CA ILE A 55 -1.96 10.47 21.74
C ILE A 55 -1.71 10.90 23.19
N PHE A 56 -2.64 10.57 24.08
CA PHE A 56 -2.52 10.73 25.51
C PHE A 56 -3.05 9.49 26.22
N GLU A 57 -2.28 8.91 27.14
CA GLU A 57 -2.60 7.68 27.86
C GLU A 57 -3.10 6.54 26.94
N GLY A 58 -2.43 6.36 25.79
CA GLY A 58 -2.74 5.30 24.82
C GLY A 58 -4.02 5.52 24.01
N LYS A 59 -4.57 6.74 24.00
CA LYS A 59 -5.78 7.10 23.24
C LYS A 59 -5.57 8.33 22.40
N THR A 60 -6.23 8.38 21.24
CA THR A 60 -6.24 9.58 20.39
C THR A 60 -6.89 10.74 21.11
N THR A 61 -6.35 11.95 20.90
CA THR A 61 -6.89 13.19 21.49
C THR A 61 -7.82 13.96 20.54
N GLY A 62 -7.95 13.52 19.28
CA GLY A 62 -8.65 14.27 18.22
C GLY A 62 -7.79 15.35 17.58
N THR A 63 -6.60 15.63 18.13
CA THR A 63 -5.61 16.52 17.52
C THR A 63 -4.75 15.75 16.51
N PRO A 64 -3.99 16.43 15.61
CA PRO A 64 -3.14 15.75 14.64
C PRO A 64 -2.15 14.78 15.28
N ILE A 65 -2.10 13.55 14.77
CA ILE A 65 -1.11 12.54 15.14
C ILE A 65 0.12 12.75 14.27
N GLY A 66 1.23 13.13 14.91
CA GLY A 66 2.54 13.21 14.27
C GLY A 66 3.29 11.88 14.46
N MET A 67 3.83 11.34 13.38
CA MET A 67 4.63 10.12 13.41
C MET A 67 5.93 10.30 12.65
N ILE A 68 6.98 9.61 13.07
CA ILE A 68 8.28 9.57 12.39
C ILE A 68 8.81 8.14 12.32
N ILE A 69 9.44 7.82 11.19
CA ILE A 69 10.19 6.58 10.99
C ILE A 69 11.54 6.95 10.39
N PHE A 70 12.63 6.60 11.08
CA PHE A 70 13.97 6.92 10.63
C PHE A 70 14.48 5.88 9.61
N ASN A 71 15.31 6.34 8.69
CA ASN A 71 16.12 5.47 7.85
C ASN A 71 17.36 5.02 8.62
N GLU A 72 17.62 3.71 8.62
CA GLU A 72 18.81 3.13 9.24
C GLU A 72 19.87 2.71 8.21
N ASP A 73 19.46 2.26 7.03
CA ASP A 73 20.33 1.74 5.95
C ASP A 73 20.31 2.65 4.71
N GLN A 74 20.62 3.94 4.90
CA GLN A 74 20.73 4.90 3.81
C GLN A 74 22.16 4.89 3.25
N LYS A 75 22.30 4.61 1.94
CA LYS A 75 23.55 4.64 1.18
C LYS A 75 23.48 5.74 0.13
N SER A 76 23.77 6.97 0.54
CA SER A 76 23.71 8.13 -0.38
C SER A 76 24.75 8.06 -1.50
N GLU A 77 25.90 7.45 -1.24
CA GLU A 77 27.02 7.27 -2.19
C GLU A 77 26.64 6.40 -3.40
N ASP A 78 25.71 5.44 -3.22
CA ASP A 78 25.23 4.58 -4.30
C ASP A 78 24.52 5.36 -5.42
N TYR A 79 24.22 6.64 -5.20
CA TYR A 79 23.45 7.49 -6.13
C TYR A 79 24.30 8.58 -6.81
N ASP A 80 25.59 8.66 -6.54
CA ASP A 80 26.46 9.72 -7.08
C ASP A 80 26.55 9.66 -8.62
N ASN A 81 26.55 8.46 -9.20
CA ASN A 81 26.52 8.24 -10.64
C ASN A 81 25.18 8.66 -11.30
N LEU A 82 24.14 8.91 -10.51
CA LEU A 82 22.83 9.33 -10.98
C LEU A 82 22.62 10.86 -10.96
N LYS A 83 23.66 11.61 -10.56
CA LYS A 83 23.58 13.07 -10.46
C LYS A 83 23.13 13.74 -11.75
N ASP A 84 23.72 13.32 -12.87
CA ASP A 84 23.53 13.95 -14.18
C ASP A 84 22.67 13.12 -15.13
N VAL A 85 22.11 11.99 -14.66
CA VAL A 85 21.26 11.10 -15.46
C VAL A 85 19.91 10.87 -14.77
N PHE A 86 18.91 10.48 -15.56
CA PHE A 86 17.58 10.13 -15.05
C PHE A 86 17.38 8.62 -15.12
N ARG A 87 16.82 8.07 -14.05
CA ARG A 87 16.47 6.65 -14.03
C ARG A 87 15.23 6.40 -14.90
N PRO A 88 15.26 5.40 -15.79
CA PRO A 88 14.08 4.99 -16.53
C PRO A 88 12.93 4.63 -15.56
N SER A 89 11.71 4.94 -15.92
CA SER A 89 10.48 4.66 -15.15
C SER A 89 10.46 5.24 -13.73
N HIS A 90 11.34 6.19 -13.42
CA HIS A 90 11.39 6.90 -12.15
C HIS A 90 10.95 8.36 -12.30
N ALA A 91 10.48 8.99 -11.24
CA ALA A 91 9.97 10.36 -11.25
C ALA A 91 11.07 11.45 -11.25
N ASP A 92 12.35 11.09 -11.42
CA ASP A 92 13.49 12.01 -11.42
C ASP A 92 13.33 13.18 -12.39
N TYR A 93 13.00 12.87 -13.63
CA TYR A 93 12.82 13.87 -14.69
C TYR A 93 11.65 14.81 -14.41
N THR A 94 10.50 14.25 -14.03
CA THR A 94 9.29 15.02 -13.78
C THR A 94 9.43 15.94 -12.59
N TYR A 95 10.11 15.50 -11.52
CA TYR A 95 10.40 16.33 -10.36
C TYR A 95 11.34 17.49 -10.71
N LEU A 96 12.42 17.22 -11.47
CA LEU A 96 13.31 18.30 -11.94
C LEU A 96 12.56 19.32 -12.78
N LYS A 97 11.71 18.86 -13.72
CA LYS A 97 10.93 19.78 -14.58
C LYS A 97 9.89 20.57 -13.79
N LYS A 98 9.28 19.97 -12.78
CA LYS A 98 8.26 20.63 -11.98
C LYS A 98 8.82 21.62 -10.96
N TYR A 99 9.90 21.25 -10.27
CA TYR A 99 10.43 22.00 -9.14
C TYR A 99 11.75 22.74 -9.43
N GLY A 100 12.36 22.52 -10.58
CA GLY A 100 13.65 23.12 -10.98
C GLY A 100 14.87 22.54 -10.26
N LEU A 101 14.65 21.61 -9.32
CA LEU A 101 15.71 20.94 -8.57
C LEU A 101 15.33 19.49 -8.24
N ARG A 102 16.35 18.67 -8.01
CA ARG A 102 16.20 17.26 -7.64
C ARG A 102 17.33 16.89 -6.68
N ASP A 103 17.00 16.27 -5.56
CA ASP A 103 18.00 15.58 -4.75
C ASP A 103 18.23 14.18 -5.32
N HIS A 104 19.39 13.97 -5.97
CA HIS A 104 19.74 12.68 -6.56
C HIS A 104 20.05 11.60 -5.51
N ARG A 105 20.38 11.96 -4.27
CA ARG A 105 20.85 11.08 -3.19
C ARG A 105 19.75 10.23 -2.52
N GLY A 106 18.65 9.98 -3.17
CA GLY A 106 17.57 9.13 -2.65
C GLY A 106 16.17 9.58 -3.05
N SER A 107 16.07 10.67 -3.83
CA SER A 107 14.86 11.12 -4.52
C SER A 107 13.69 11.60 -3.63
N GLY A 108 13.87 11.72 -2.33
CA GLY A 108 12.86 12.30 -1.44
C GLY A 108 11.46 11.69 -1.63
N ARG A 109 10.46 12.54 -1.91
CA ARG A 109 9.06 12.12 -2.14
C ARG A 109 8.84 11.25 -3.38
N ALA A 110 9.78 11.22 -4.33
CA ALA A 110 9.72 10.32 -5.48
C ALA A 110 10.16 8.89 -5.13
N SER A 111 10.76 8.68 -3.96
CA SER A 111 11.15 7.35 -3.49
C SER A 111 9.94 6.53 -3.05
N ALA A 112 9.92 5.25 -3.40
CA ALA A 112 8.92 4.29 -2.89
C ALA A 112 8.95 4.15 -1.36
N ARG A 113 10.00 4.63 -0.70
CA ARG A 113 10.13 4.70 0.76
C ARG A 113 9.00 5.53 1.41
N GLU A 114 8.43 6.51 0.72
CA GLU A 114 7.31 7.31 1.23
C GLU A 114 6.09 6.45 1.60
N THR A 115 5.94 5.27 0.98
CA THR A 115 4.83 4.35 1.28
C THR A 115 4.84 3.82 2.72
N VAL A 116 5.97 3.91 3.43
CA VAL A 116 6.04 3.53 4.85
C VAL A 116 5.06 4.34 5.70
N MET A 117 4.90 5.63 5.42
CA MET A 117 3.97 6.49 6.14
C MET A 117 2.51 6.26 5.73
N ARG A 118 2.26 5.84 4.49
CA ARG A 118 0.92 5.39 4.07
C ARG A 118 0.48 4.16 4.85
N VAL A 119 1.39 3.21 5.08
CA VAL A 119 1.10 2.03 5.91
C VAL A 119 0.88 2.41 7.36
N ALA A 120 1.71 3.31 7.92
CA ALA A 120 1.54 3.78 9.30
C ALA A 120 0.20 4.49 9.51
N ALA A 121 -0.18 5.42 8.61
CA ALA A 121 -1.48 6.08 8.65
C ALA A 121 -2.63 5.09 8.40
N GLY A 122 -2.45 4.18 7.45
CA GLY A 122 -3.41 3.11 7.14
C GLY A 122 -3.66 2.17 8.31
N ALA A 123 -2.65 1.89 9.14
CA ALA A 123 -2.80 1.07 10.34
C ALA A 123 -3.78 1.71 11.35
N ILE A 124 -3.69 3.03 11.55
CA ILE A 124 -4.62 3.77 12.41
C ILE A 124 -6.04 3.72 11.85
N ALA A 125 -6.19 3.99 10.55
CA ALA A 125 -7.49 3.95 9.88
C ALA A 125 -8.11 2.55 9.93
N LYS A 126 -7.33 1.51 9.63
CA LYS A 126 -7.75 0.11 9.66
C LYS A 126 -8.23 -0.31 11.05
N LYS A 127 -7.49 0.10 12.10
CA LYS A 127 -7.89 -0.16 13.49
C LYS A 127 -9.22 0.52 13.83
N TYR A 128 -9.37 1.79 13.47
CA TYR A 128 -10.62 2.52 13.68
C TYR A 128 -11.81 1.84 12.98
N LEU A 129 -11.65 1.51 11.70
CA LEU A 129 -12.69 0.86 10.90
C LEU A 129 -13.09 -0.50 11.47
N LYS A 130 -12.11 -1.28 11.93
CA LYS A 130 -12.36 -2.57 12.57
C LYS A 130 -13.08 -2.44 13.91
N ASP A 131 -12.57 -1.58 14.80
CA ASP A 131 -13.05 -1.48 16.18
C ASP A 131 -14.44 -0.81 16.29
N HIS A 132 -14.77 0.10 15.36
CA HIS A 132 -16.02 0.88 15.42
C HIS A 132 -17.06 0.47 14.38
N LEU A 133 -16.65 -0.11 13.27
CA LEU A 133 -17.56 -0.43 12.17
C LEU A 133 -17.49 -1.91 11.76
N ALA A 134 -16.66 -2.72 12.42
CA ALA A 134 -16.39 -4.11 12.08
C ALA A 134 -15.94 -4.32 10.61
N VAL A 135 -15.44 -3.27 9.96
CA VAL A 135 -14.91 -3.34 8.59
C VAL A 135 -13.60 -4.12 8.58
N GLU A 136 -13.51 -5.12 7.73
CA GLU A 136 -12.33 -5.95 7.54
C GLU A 136 -11.71 -5.70 6.16
N ILE A 137 -10.42 -5.40 6.14
CA ILE A 137 -9.66 -5.12 4.91
C ILE A 137 -8.58 -6.19 4.75
N THR A 138 -8.65 -6.94 3.66
CA THR A 138 -7.67 -7.98 3.31
C THR A 138 -7.12 -7.73 1.93
N GLY A 139 -5.78 -7.60 1.83
CA GLY A 139 -5.09 -7.46 0.55
C GLY A 139 -4.18 -8.66 0.29
N TYR A 140 -4.10 -9.08 -0.97
CA TYR A 140 -3.22 -10.15 -1.42
C TYR A 140 -2.78 -9.96 -2.87
N VAL A 141 -1.71 -10.64 -3.25
CA VAL A 141 -1.23 -10.67 -4.63
C VAL A 141 -2.05 -11.72 -5.38
N GLU A 142 -2.83 -11.30 -6.37
CA GLU A 142 -3.69 -12.18 -7.18
C GLU A 142 -2.94 -12.75 -8.39
N GLN A 143 -2.00 -11.96 -8.95
CA GLN A 143 -1.26 -12.34 -10.14
C GLN A 143 0.14 -11.74 -10.14
N VAL A 144 1.12 -12.49 -10.62
CA VAL A 144 2.49 -12.02 -10.92
C VAL A 144 2.88 -12.50 -12.32
N GLY A 145 3.08 -11.56 -13.26
CA GLY A 145 3.27 -11.93 -14.65
C GLY A 145 2.10 -12.75 -15.19
N GLU A 146 2.37 -13.95 -15.66
CA GLU A 146 1.36 -14.89 -16.15
C GLU A 146 0.83 -15.86 -15.07
N ILE A 147 1.40 -15.83 -13.87
CA ILE A 147 1.00 -16.72 -12.77
C ILE A 147 -0.18 -16.09 -12.03
N ILE A 148 -1.35 -16.71 -12.18
CA ILE A 148 -2.60 -16.28 -11.54
C ILE A 148 -2.96 -17.28 -10.44
N ALA A 149 -3.48 -16.79 -9.31
CA ALA A 149 -4.03 -17.63 -8.25
C ALA A 149 -5.32 -18.30 -8.72
N ASP A 150 -5.33 -19.63 -8.77
CA ASP A 150 -6.54 -20.42 -9.10
C ASP A 150 -7.38 -20.72 -7.85
N GLN A 151 -6.73 -20.75 -6.68
CA GLN A 151 -7.35 -21.01 -5.39
C GLN A 151 -7.09 -19.85 -4.44
N ILE A 152 -8.13 -19.39 -3.75
CA ILE A 152 -8.03 -18.28 -2.81
C ILE A 152 -8.20 -18.80 -1.40
N ASP A 153 -7.08 -19.14 -0.75
CA ASP A 153 -7.03 -19.43 0.69
C ASP A 153 -6.46 -18.22 1.43
N LEU A 154 -7.33 -17.46 2.10
CA LEU A 154 -6.93 -16.25 2.84
C LEU A 154 -5.97 -16.54 3.99
N LYS A 155 -5.90 -17.79 4.48
CA LYS A 155 -4.95 -18.17 5.54
C LYS A 155 -3.52 -18.27 5.02
N GLU A 156 -3.35 -18.60 3.73
CA GLU A 156 -2.03 -18.70 3.11
C GLU A 156 -1.36 -17.34 2.87
N ILE A 157 -2.10 -16.25 2.80
CA ILE A 157 -1.59 -14.91 2.47
C ILE A 157 -0.41 -14.51 3.36
N ASN A 158 -0.50 -14.78 4.66
CA ASN A 158 0.54 -14.40 5.63
C ASN A 158 1.57 -15.53 5.88
N ASN A 159 1.44 -16.69 5.22
CA ASN A 159 2.28 -17.86 5.43
C ASN A 159 3.38 -18.00 4.38
N ASN A 160 3.44 -17.10 3.39
CA ASN A 160 4.46 -17.12 2.35
C ASN A 160 5.02 -15.72 2.05
N ALA A 161 6.16 -15.69 1.39
CA ALA A 161 6.90 -14.47 1.11
C ALA A 161 6.23 -13.52 0.10
N PHE A 162 5.24 -14.01 -0.65
CA PHE A 162 4.60 -13.29 -1.76
C PHE A 162 3.24 -12.72 -1.41
N PHE A 163 2.71 -13.00 -0.21
CA PHE A 163 1.31 -12.71 0.13
C PHE A 163 0.32 -13.28 -0.88
N PHE A 164 0.64 -14.47 -1.42
CA PHE A 164 -0.09 -15.13 -2.49
C PHE A 164 -1.04 -16.18 -1.90
N PRO A 165 -2.33 -16.20 -2.29
CA PRO A 165 -3.33 -17.05 -1.64
C PRO A 165 -3.32 -18.50 -2.12
N ASP A 166 -2.58 -18.85 -3.19
CA ASP A 166 -2.53 -20.18 -3.79
C ASP A 166 -1.19 -20.86 -3.53
N LYS A 167 -1.17 -21.75 -2.55
CA LYS A 167 0.01 -22.53 -2.17
C LYS A 167 0.59 -23.37 -3.32
N THR A 168 -0.26 -23.83 -4.25
CA THR A 168 0.18 -24.70 -5.36
C THR A 168 1.05 -23.98 -6.38
N LYS A 169 0.98 -22.65 -6.43
CA LYS A 169 1.72 -21.80 -7.37
C LYS A 169 3.01 -21.21 -6.79
N LEU A 170 3.27 -21.37 -5.48
CA LEU A 170 4.42 -20.73 -4.82
C LEU A 170 5.76 -21.11 -5.45
N LYS A 171 5.96 -22.37 -5.81
CA LYS A 171 7.20 -22.81 -6.46
C LYS A 171 7.41 -22.13 -7.81
N SER A 172 6.36 -21.99 -8.60
CA SER A 172 6.42 -21.27 -9.89
C SER A 172 6.76 -19.79 -9.71
N LEU A 173 6.24 -19.16 -8.65
CA LEU A 173 6.59 -17.77 -8.30
C LEU A 173 8.06 -17.64 -7.90
N GLU A 174 8.56 -18.54 -7.07
CA GLU A 174 9.98 -18.55 -6.68
C GLU A 174 10.90 -18.67 -7.92
N ASP A 175 10.59 -19.60 -8.81
CA ASP A 175 11.36 -19.83 -10.04
C ASP A 175 11.30 -18.61 -10.98
N LEU A 176 10.13 -17.99 -11.14
CA LEU A 176 9.97 -16.75 -11.90
C LEU A 176 10.83 -15.61 -11.33
N ILE A 177 10.74 -15.35 -10.03
CA ILE A 177 11.49 -14.26 -9.39
C ILE A 177 13.00 -14.53 -9.44
N ALA A 178 13.43 -15.79 -9.30
CA ALA A 178 14.83 -16.15 -9.44
C ALA A 178 15.36 -15.88 -10.85
N SER A 179 14.62 -16.28 -11.88
CA SER A 179 15.00 -16.05 -13.29
C SER A 179 15.05 -14.57 -13.64
N LEU A 180 14.08 -13.77 -13.17
CA LEU A 180 14.07 -12.32 -13.38
C LEU A 180 15.26 -11.63 -12.70
N ARG A 181 15.61 -12.07 -11.48
CA ARG A 181 16.80 -11.56 -10.79
C ARG A 181 18.09 -11.87 -11.54
N GLU A 182 18.22 -13.08 -12.07
CA GLU A 182 19.39 -13.48 -12.88
C GLU A 182 19.48 -12.66 -14.18
N ALA A 183 18.33 -12.40 -14.80
CA ALA A 183 18.24 -11.57 -16.02
C ALA A 183 18.39 -10.06 -15.76
N GLY A 184 18.34 -9.61 -14.49
CA GLY A 184 18.30 -8.18 -14.14
C GLY A 184 17.03 -7.49 -14.60
N ASP A 185 15.91 -8.22 -14.64
CA ASP A 185 14.61 -7.77 -15.16
C ASP A 185 13.54 -7.73 -14.07
N SER A 186 12.33 -7.30 -14.42
CA SER A 186 11.17 -7.18 -13.53
C SER A 186 9.87 -7.56 -14.22
N VAL A 187 8.86 -7.85 -13.43
CA VAL A 187 7.52 -8.19 -13.90
C VAL A 187 6.47 -7.45 -13.08
N GLY A 188 5.30 -7.20 -13.67
CA GLY A 188 4.17 -6.59 -12.99
C GLY A 188 3.41 -7.57 -12.10
N ALA A 189 2.58 -7.01 -11.20
CA ALA A 189 1.69 -7.79 -10.35
C ALA A 189 0.32 -7.14 -10.25
N LYS A 190 -0.72 -7.95 -10.03
CA LYS A 190 -2.07 -7.53 -9.69
C LYS A 190 -2.32 -7.84 -8.22
N ILE A 191 -2.75 -6.82 -7.49
CA ILE A 191 -3.08 -6.92 -6.07
C ILE A 191 -4.59 -6.80 -5.94
N LYS A 192 -5.20 -7.71 -5.20
CA LYS A 192 -6.63 -7.64 -4.87
C LYS A 192 -6.83 -7.21 -3.43
N ILE A 193 -7.80 -6.35 -3.22
CA ILE A 193 -8.20 -5.87 -1.89
C ILE A 193 -9.67 -6.19 -1.72
N ASN A 194 -9.98 -7.00 -0.72
CA ASN A 194 -11.35 -7.29 -0.30
C ASN A 194 -11.67 -6.48 0.96
N VAL A 195 -12.83 -5.85 0.97
CA VAL A 195 -13.30 -5.08 2.12
C VAL A 195 -14.69 -5.59 2.48
N ASN A 196 -14.83 -6.13 3.67
CA ASN A 196 -16.10 -6.68 4.17
C ASN A 196 -16.74 -5.72 5.18
N ASN A 197 -18.05 -5.82 5.35
CA ASN A 197 -18.84 -5.05 6.31
C ASN A 197 -18.78 -3.54 6.08
N VAL A 198 -18.69 -3.11 4.83
CA VAL A 198 -18.69 -1.69 4.48
C VAL A 198 -20.10 -1.13 4.65
N PRO A 199 -20.30 -0.08 5.47
CA PRO A 199 -21.62 0.52 5.60
C PRO A 199 -22.03 1.21 4.28
N ALA A 200 -23.30 1.11 3.94
CA ALA A 200 -23.85 1.85 2.80
C ALA A 200 -23.85 3.36 3.06
N GLY A 201 -23.80 4.16 2.00
CA GLY A 201 -23.90 5.63 2.07
C GLY A 201 -22.56 6.35 2.20
N LEU A 202 -21.44 5.71 1.88
CA LEU A 202 -20.13 6.34 1.80
C LEU A 202 -19.93 7.06 0.46
N GLY A 203 -19.02 8.03 0.47
CA GLY A 203 -18.72 8.89 -0.68
C GLY A 203 -19.73 10.01 -0.86
N GLU A 204 -19.39 10.98 -1.74
CA GLU A 204 -20.22 12.15 -2.03
C GLU A 204 -20.38 12.36 -3.55
N PRO A 205 -21.58 12.49 -4.07
CA PRO A 205 -21.77 12.86 -5.46
C PRO A 205 -21.30 14.31 -5.67
N VAL A 206 -20.78 14.68 -6.84
CA VAL A 206 -20.64 13.87 -8.07
C VAL A 206 -19.21 13.35 -8.21
N PHE A 207 -18.19 14.05 -7.69
CA PHE A 207 -16.77 13.79 -7.93
C PHE A 207 -16.11 12.92 -6.87
N ASP A 208 -16.64 12.95 -5.64
CA ASP A 208 -16.07 12.27 -4.48
C ASP A 208 -16.85 10.98 -4.14
N LYS A 209 -17.36 10.29 -5.17
CA LYS A 209 -17.92 8.95 -4.99
C LYS A 209 -16.87 8.01 -4.44
N LEU A 210 -17.27 7.01 -3.67
CA LEU A 210 -16.34 6.09 -3.02
C LEU A 210 -15.36 5.42 -4.00
N ASP A 211 -15.83 5.00 -5.18
CA ASP A 211 -14.98 4.43 -6.23
C ASP A 211 -13.95 5.44 -6.77
N ALA A 212 -14.36 6.71 -6.93
CA ALA A 212 -13.47 7.77 -7.38
C ALA A 212 -12.38 8.07 -6.33
N ASP A 213 -12.73 8.14 -5.05
CA ASP A 213 -11.78 8.38 -3.95
C ASP A 213 -10.82 7.21 -3.78
N LEU A 214 -11.33 5.96 -3.86
CA LEU A 214 -10.50 4.77 -3.82
C LEU A 214 -9.52 4.72 -5.00
N ALA A 215 -9.99 4.99 -6.21
CA ALA A 215 -9.12 5.05 -7.39
C ALA A 215 -8.07 6.15 -7.25
N HIS A 216 -8.43 7.35 -6.79
CA HIS A 216 -7.48 8.44 -6.53
C HIS A 216 -6.43 8.04 -5.49
N GLY A 217 -6.85 7.47 -4.36
CA GLY A 217 -5.94 7.01 -3.31
C GLY A 217 -4.97 5.94 -3.80
N LEU A 218 -5.47 4.91 -4.47
CA LEU A 218 -4.68 3.79 -4.99
C LEU A 218 -3.74 4.22 -6.13
N MET A 219 -4.20 5.04 -7.08
CA MET A 219 -3.36 5.57 -8.16
C MET A 219 -2.25 6.49 -7.65
N SER A 220 -2.36 7.05 -6.46
CA SER A 220 -1.31 7.87 -5.85
C SER A 220 -0.14 7.03 -5.27
N ILE A 221 -0.29 5.72 -5.17
CA ILE A 221 0.78 4.81 -4.72
C ILE A 221 1.80 4.63 -5.85
N ASN A 222 3.09 4.69 -5.49
CA ASN A 222 4.17 4.53 -6.46
C ASN A 222 4.03 3.22 -7.24
N ALA A 223 4.27 3.26 -8.55
CA ALA A 223 4.22 2.16 -9.51
C ALA A 223 2.82 1.59 -9.82
N VAL A 224 1.76 2.03 -9.19
CA VAL A 224 0.38 1.68 -9.60
C VAL A 224 0.10 2.29 -10.97
N LYS A 225 -0.46 1.48 -11.89
CA LYS A 225 -0.73 1.86 -13.28
C LYS A 225 -2.20 1.67 -13.68
N GLY A 226 -2.97 1.00 -12.86
CA GLY A 226 -4.40 0.79 -13.09
C GLY A 226 -5.10 0.42 -11.79
N VAL A 227 -6.36 0.78 -11.69
CA VAL A 227 -7.27 0.44 -10.60
C VAL A 227 -8.58 -0.02 -11.22
N GLU A 228 -9.08 -1.13 -10.75
CA GLU A 228 -10.38 -1.68 -11.12
C GLU A 228 -11.22 -1.89 -9.86
N LEU A 229 -12.52 -1.69 -9.97
CA LEU A 229 -13.48 -1.94 -8.91
C LEU A 229 -14.56 -2.92 -9.41
N GLY A 230 -14.92 -3.88 -8.54
CA GLY A 230 -15.84 -4.94 -8.91
C GLY A 230 -15.30 -5.79 -10.07
N LEU A 231 -16.05 -5.93 -11.14
CA LEU A 231 -15.63 -6.62 -12.35
C LEU A 231 -14.62 -5.84 -13.21
N GLY A 232 -14.41 -4.55 -12.90
CA GLY A 232 -13.48 -3.72 -13.66
C GLY A 232 -13.78 -3.69 -15.14
N PHE A 233 -12.77 -3.88 -16.00
CA PHE A 233 -12.91 -3.91 -17.45
C PHE A 233 -13.59 -5.18 -17.98
N ASP A 234 -13.71 -6.25 -17.20
CA ASP A 234 -14.40 -7.48 -17.61
C ASP A 234 -15.89 -7.23 -17.88
N VAL A 235 -16.45 -6.17 -17.32
CA VAL A 235 -17.84 -5.76 -17.56
C VAL A 235 -18.14 -5.49 -19.04
N VAL A 236 -17.15 -5.13 -19.85
CA VAL A 236 -17.31 -4.83 -21.29
C VAL A 236 -17.81 -6.06 -22.05
N SER A 237 -17.47 -7.26 -21.62
CA SER A 237 -17.90 -8.52 -22.22
C SER A 237 -19.23 -9.05 -21.67
N LYS A 238 -19.83 -8.39 -20.68
CA LYS A 238 -21.07 -8.83 -20.01
C LYS A 238 -22.29 -8.07 -20.49
N LYS A 239 -23.43 -8.74 -20.52
CA LYS A 239 -24.72 -8.07 -20.67
C LYS A 239 -25.14 -7.44 -19.37
N GLY A 240 -25.90 -6.35 -19.41
CA GLY A 240 -26.40 -5.69 -18.20
C GLY A 240 -27.20 -6.60 -17.26
N SER A 241 -27.88 -7.60 -17.80
CA SER A 241 -28.60 -8.62 -17.02
C SER A 241 -27.68 -9.64 -16.31
N GLU A 242 -26.41 -9.72 -16.70
CA GLU A 242 -25.45 -10.69 -16.17
C GLU A 242 -24.58 -10.10 -15.05
N HIS A 243 -24.55 -8.77 -14.93
CA HIS A 243 -23.67 -8.11 -13.98
C HIS A 243 -24.37 -7.05 -13.12
N ARG A 244 -25.70 -6.94 -13.19
CA ARG A 244 -26.46 -6.05 -12.31
C ARG A 244 -26.50 -6.60 -10.91
N ASP A 245 -26.35 -5.71 -9.92
CA ASP A 245 -26.58 -6.06 -8.52
C ASP A 245 -28.09 -6.28 -8.30
N GLU A 246 -28.44 -7.35 -7.60
CA GLU A 246 -29.80 -7.59 -7.17
C GLU A 246 -30.04 -6.87 -5.83
N ILE A 247 -31.15 -6.14 -5.77
CA ILE A 247 -31.53 -5.34 -4.60
C ILE A 247 -32.91 -5.79 -4.15
N ASP A 248 -33.06 -6.09 -2.89
CA ASP A 248 -34.33 -6.34 -2.22
C ASP A 248 -34.68 -5.22 -1.22
N ARG A 249 -35.65 -5.47 -0.32
CA ARG A 249 -36.08 -4.48 0.66
C ARG A 249 -35.06 -4.20 1.74
N ASP A 250 -34.13 -5.12 1.99
CA ASP A 250 -33.11 -5.06 3.03
C ASP A 250 -31.77 -4.55 2.47
N GLY A 251 -31.65 -4.35 1.15
CA GLY A 251 -30.46 -3.86 0.47
C GLY A 251 -29.99 -4.78 -0.64
N PHE A 252 -28.67 -4.83 -0.87
CA PHE A 252 -28.06 -5.71 -1.85
C PHE A 252 -28.17 -7.18 -1.41
N ALA A 253 -28.55 -8.06 -2.32
CA ALA A 253 -28.76 -9.48 -2.06
C ALA A 253 -27.46 -10.32 -2.03
N SER A 254 -26.28 -9.70 -2.26
CA SER A 254 -24.97 -10.37 -2.32
C SER A 254 -23.99 -9.77 -1.32
#